data_6d1a0c04fa0d790f8a4eece3ba186423
#
_entry.id   6d1a0c04fa0d790f8a4eece3ba186423
#
_cell.length_a   1.000
_cell.length_b   1.000
_cell.length_c   1.000
_cell.angle_alpha   90.00
_cell.angle_beta   90.00
_cell.angle_gamma   90.00
#
_symmetry.space_group_name_H-M   'P 1'
#
loop_
_entity.id
_entity.type
_entity.pdbx_description
1 polymer ?
#
loop_
_entity_poly.entity_id
_entity_poly.type
_entity_poly.pdbx_seq_one_letter_code
_entity_poly.pdbx_strand_id
1 'polypeptide(L)'
;MKVLFVSAILVLADQVSKTIVVKTMSLYESIPVIQNFFHFTYITNDGMAFGINFPFGYYIFTSLSVLLTLFLFWYLWSVRTHSIVIRLGISFIIAGAIGNLIDRIFLGAVIDFLDFMIGNFHWYVFNLADSYVTVGMVLVLVDSIILEKKRESAHS
;
A
#
# COMPACT_ATOMS: atom_id res chain seq x y z
N MET A 1 3.06 19.90 7.29
CA MET A 1 2.03 18.90 6.87
C MET A 1 1.75 18.89 5.37
N LYS A 2 2.57 19.60 4.54
CA LYS A 2 2.38 19.57 3.05
C LYS A 2 2.51 18.17 2.42
N VAL A 3 3.21 17.24 3.09
CA VAL A 3 3.36 15.85 2.61
C VAL A 3 2.01 15.08 2.57
N LEU A 4 1.02 15.44 3.37
CA LEU A 4 -0.31 14.81 3.32
C LEU A 4 -1.06 15.09 2.01
N PHE A 5 -0.70 16.16 1.31
CA PHE A 5 -1.23 16.39 -0.04
C PHE A 5 -0.76 15.30 -1.02
N VAL A 6 0.46 14.81 -0.83
CA VAL A 6 0.96 13.64 -1.58
C VAL A 6 0.12 12.40 -1.26
N SER A 7 -0.16 12.13 0.03
CA SER A 7 -1.03 11.01 0.41
C SER A 7 -2.40 11.11 -0.26
N ALA A 8 -3.00 12.29 -0.29
CA ALA A 8 -4.33 12.48 -0.91
C ALA A 8 -4.32 12.16 -2.41
N ILE A 9 -3.28 12.59 -3.14
CA ILE A 9 -3.13 12.28 -4.57
C ILE A 9 -2.94 10.77 -4.79
N LEU A 10 -2.10 10.12 -3.96
CA LEU A 10 -1.83 8.69 -4.08
C LEU A 10 -3.08 7.85 -3.76
N VAL A 11 -3.85 8.21 -2.72
CA VAL A 11 -5.13 7.56 -2.42
C VAL A 11 -6.10 7.70 -3.59
N LEU A 12 -6.19 8.90 -4.17
CA LEU A 12 -7.05 9.12 -5.34
C LEU A 12 -6.62 8.24 -6.52
N ALA A 13 -5.32 8.16 -6.81
CA ALA A 13 -4.80 7.33 -7.89
C ALA A 13 -5.08 5.83 -7.66
N ASP A 14 -4.93 5.35 -6.41
CA ASP A 14 -5.28 3.97 -6.04
C ASP A 14 -6.77 3.70 -6.27
N GLN A 15 -7.65 4.52 -5.74
CA GLN A 15 -9.10 4.33 -5.84
C GLN A 15 -9.62 4.46 -7.28
N VAL A 16 -9.03 5.35 -8.08
CA VAL A 16 -9.34 5.46 -9.51
C VAL A 16 -8.92 4.20 -10.25
N SER A 17 -7.70 3.69 -10.02
CA SER A 17 -7.23 2.46 -10.66
C SER A 17 -8.10 1.25 -10.31
N LYS A 18 -8.44 1.07 -9.05
CA LYS A 18 -9.35 0.01 -8.58
C LYS A 18 -10.75 0.14 -9.19
N THR A 19 -11.27 1.36 -9.27
CA THR A 19 -12.56 1.62 -9.93
C THR A 19 -12.54 1.26 -11.40
N ILE A 20 -11.45 1.55 -12.12
CA ILE A 20 -11.28 1.16 -13.52
C ILE A 20 -11.31 -0.35 -13.65
N VAL A 21 -10.51 -1.08 -12.83
CA VAL A 21 -10.47 -2.54 -12.84
C VAL A 21 -11.86 -3.14 -12.63
N VAL A 22 -12.58 -2.73 -11.59
CA VAL A 22 -13.94 -3.23 -11.29
C VAL A 22 -14.92 -2.98 -12.43
N LYS A 23 -14.78 -1.85 -13.15
CA LYS A 23 -15.70 -1.51 -14.25
C LYS A 23 -15.36 -2.17 -15.58
N THR A 24 -14.11 -2.58 -15.77
CA THR A 24 -13.62 -3.06 -17.08
C THR A 24 -13.26 -4.54 -17.10
N MET A 25 -13.16 -5.17 -15.94
CA MET A 25 -12.77 -6.58 -15.81
C MET A 25 -13.79 -7.37 -15.01
N SER A 26 -13.97 -8.64 -15.36
CA SER A 26 -14.72 -9.61 -14.56
C SER A 26 -13.84 -10.14 -13.41
N LEU A 27 -14.46 -10.49 -12.28
CA LEU A 27 -13.73 -11.10 -11.16
C LEU A 27 -13.01 -12.38 -11.63
N TYR A 28 -11.73 -12.53 -11.28
CA TYR A 28 -10.79 -13.57 -11.71
C TYR A 28 -10.37 -13.50 -13.20
N GLU A 29 -10.76 -12.47 -13.93
CA GLU A 29 -10.24 -12.25 -15.27
C GLU A 29 -8.76 -11.85 -15.22
N SER A 30 -7.97 -12.39 -16.15
CA SER A 30 -6.54 -12.06 -16.31
C SER A 30 -6.26 -11.63 -17.74
N ILE A 31 -5.74 -10.40 -17.91
CA ILE A 31 -5.40 -9.79 -19.18
C ILE A 31 -3.87 -9.66 -19.26
N PRO A 32 -3.20 -10.39 -20.16
CA PRO A 32 -1.75 -10.27 -20.32
C PRO A 32 -1.38 -8.92 -20.95
N VAL A 33 -0.49 -8.19 -20.26
CA VAL A 33 0.16 -6.98 -20.77
C VAL A 33 1.52 -7.33 -21.37
N ILE A 34 2.31 -8.13 -20.65
CA ILE A 34 3.55 -8.72 -21.11
C ILE A 34 3.46 -10.21 -20.84
N GLN A 35 3.41 -11.03 -21.91
CA GLN A 35 3.27 -12.48 -21.78
C GLN A 35 4.34 -13.05 -20.85
N ASN A 36 3.94 -13.96 -19.95
CA ASN A 36 4.78 -14.64 -18.97
C ASN A 36 5.52 -13.73 -17.98
N PHE A 37 5.12 -12.44 -17.87
CA PHE A 37 5.77 -11.51 -16.94
C PHE A 37 4.82 -10.60 -16.19
N PHE A 38 3.88 -9.91 -16.87
CA PHE A 38 2.98 -8.96 -16.22
C PHE A 38 1.56 -9.04 -16.79
N HIS A 39 0.60 -9.21 -15.89
CA HIS A 39 -0.82 -9.29 -16.21
C HIS A 39 -1.61 -8.31 -15.34
N PHE A 40 -2.75 -7.86 -15.81
CA PHE A 40 -3.81 -7.36 -14.95
C PHE A 40 -4.73 -8.52 -14.61
N THR A 41 -4.78 -8.90 -13.32
CA THR A 41 -5.59 -10.03 -12.83
C THR A 41 -6.49 -9.54 -11.71
N TYR A 42 -7.80 -9.38 -11.97
CA TYR A 42 -8.73 -8.86 -10.97
C TYR A 42 -9.08 -9.93 -9.94
N ILE A 43 -8.67 -9.70 -8.70
CA ILE A 43 -9.06 -10.52 -7.55
C ILE A 43 -9.54 -9.64 -6.40
N THR A 44 -10.28 -10.23 -5.46
CA THR A 44 -10.60 -9.62 -4.16
C THR A 44 -9.89 -10.37 -3.05
N ASN A 45 -9.29 -9.62 -2.13
CA ASN A 45 -8.51 -10.13 -1.01
C ASN A 45 -9.19 -9.68 0.30
N ASP A 46 -9.84 -10.58 0.97
CA ASP A 46 -10.53 -10.35 2.24
C ASP A 46 -9.60 -10.32 3.46
N GLY A 47 -8.29 -10.27 3.22
CA GLY A 47 -7.24 -10.21 4.25
C GLY A 47 -6.79 -11.58 4.74
N MET A 48 -7.29 -12.65 4.13
CA MET A 48 -6.87 -14.00 4.46
C MET A 48 -5.57 -14.35 3.75
N ALA A 49 -4.47 -14.32 4.49
CA ALA A 49 -3.20 -14.86 4.01
C ALA A 49 -3.32 -16.40 3.88
N PHE A 50 -2.91 -16.93 2.73
CA PHE A 50 -2.85 -18.38 2.49
C PHE A 50 -4.18 -19.15 2.54
N GLY A 51 -5.33 -18.48 2.30
CA GLY A 51 -6.64 -19.15 2.29
C GLY A 51 -7.15 -19.63 3.65
N ILE A 52 -6.59 -19.14 4.75
CA ILE A 52 -7.04 -19.49 6.10
C ILE A 52 -8.24 -18.61 6.48
N ASN A 53 -9.43 -19.20 6.52
CA ASN A 53 -10.64 -18.53 6.98
C ASN A 53 -10.60 -18.35 8.50
N PHE A 54 -10.41 -17.10 8.96
CA PHE A 54 -10.58 -16.75 10.37
C PHE A 54 -12.04 -16.31 10.65
N PRO A 55 -12.69 -16.87 11.67
CA PRO A 55 -13.95 -16.31 12.15
C PRO A 55 -13.76 -14.83 12.46
N PHE A 56 -14.62 -13.97 11.92
CA PHE A 56 -14.53 -12.50 12.08
C PHE A 56 -13.30 -11.84 11.45
N GLY A 57 -12.59 -12.49 10.51
CA GLY A 57 -11.37 -11.97 9.87
C GLY A 57 -11.54 -10.55 9.32
N TYR A 58 -12.64 -10.27 8.65
CA TYR A 58 -12.99 -8.93 8.17
C TYR A 58 -12.93 -7.86 9.29
N TYR A 59 -13.57 -8.09 10.43
CA TYR A 59 -13.59 -7.13 11.53
C TYR A 59 -12.19 -6.95 12.15
N ILE A 60 -11.43 -8.02 12.28
CA ILE A 60 -10.07 -8.00 12.83
C ILE A 60 -9.17 -7.19 11.91
N PHE A 61 -9.11 -7.51 10.62
CA PHE A 61 -8.22 -6.82 9.67
C PHE A 61 -8.63 -5.37 9.43
N THR A 62 -9.92 -5.06 9.40
CA THR A 62 -10.39 -3.68 9.29
C THR A 62 -10.04 -2.87 10.54
N SER A 63 -10.28 -3.41 11.74
CA SER A 63 -9.92 -2.74 12.99
C SER A 63 -8.42 -2.50 13.10
N LEU A 64 -7.60 -3.50 12.77
CA LEU A 64 -6.16 -3.38 12.76
C LEU A 64 -5.67 -2.32 11.75
N SER A 65 -6.28 -2.25 10.57
CA SER A 65 -5.99 -1.24 9.55
C SER A 65 -6.33 0.18 10.05
N VAL A 66 -7.45 0.34 10.75
CA VAL A 66 -7.81 1.62 11.39
C VAL A 66 -6.78 2.03 12.42
N LEU A 67 -6.44 1.13 13.36
CA LEU A 67 -5.47 1.40 14.42
C LEU A 67 -4.09 1.75 13.83
N LEU A 68 -3.64 1.00 12.83
CA LEU A 68 -2.38 1.28 12.14
C LEU A 68 -2.41 2.65 11.45
N THR A 69 -3.50 2.98 10.78
CA THR A 69 -3.65 4.29 10.11
C THR A 69 -3.59 5.44 11.13
N LEU A 70 -4.28 5.32 12.27
CA LEU A 70 -4.23 6.32 13.33
C LEU A 70 -2.82 6.45 13.92
N PHE A 71 -2.14 5.32 14.16
CA PHE A 71 -0.75 5.29 14.62
C PHE A 71 0.18 5.99 13.62
N LEU A 72 0.03 5.76 12.31
CA LEU A 72 0.84 6.40 11.27
C LEU A 72 0.65 7.92 11.24
N PHE A 73 -0.57 8.42 11.44
CA PHE A 73 -0.81 9.86 11.57
C PHE A 73 -0.15 10.45 12.81
N TRP A 74 -0.27 9.78 13.94
CA TRP A 74 0.42 10.17 15.16
C TRP A 74 1.95 10.18 14.96
N TYR A 75 2.49 9.14 14.35
CA TYR A 75 3.92 9.03 14.06
C TYR A 75 4.39 10.12 13.09
N LEU A 76 3.64 10.40 12.02
CA LEU A 76 3.96 11.51 11.12
C LEU A 76 3.98 12.85 11.87
N TRP A 77 3.08 13.04 12.81
CA TRP A 77 3.10 14.25 13.64
C TRP A 77 4.34 14.30 14.55
N SER A 78 4.75 13.20 15.14
CA SER A 78 5.93 13.13 16.02
C SER A 78 7.22 13.47 15.27
N VAL A 79 7.33 13.05 14.00
CA VAL A 79 8.50 13.29 13.15
C VAL A 79 8.38 14.51 12.24
N ARG A 80 7.45 15.43 12.53
CA ARG A 80 7.17 16.61 11.66
C ARG A 80 8.37 17.54 11.44
N THR A 81 9.34 17.52 12.33
CA THR A 81 10.59 18.30 12.26
C THR A 81 11.77 17.52 11.67
N HIS A 82 11.60 16.22 11.41
CA HIS A 82 12.62 15.39 10.80
C HIS A 82 12.74 15.65 9.29
N SER A 83 13.60 14.89 8.63
CA SER A 83 13.88 15.03 7.20
C SER A 83 12.63 14.95 6.35
N ILE A 84 12.67 15.55 5.16
CA ILE A 84 11.58 15.43 4.19
C ILE A 84 11.41 13.99 3.71
N VAL A 85 12.51 13.22 3.66
CA VAL A 85 12.51 11.84 3.15
C VAL A 85 11.68 10.93 4.07
N ILE A 86 11.93 10.97 5.40
CA ILE A 86 11.14 10.17 6.36
C ILE A 86 9.67 10.59 6.34
N ARG A 87 9.38 11.89 6.27
CA ARG A 87 7.99 12.38 6.23
C ARG A 87 7.27 11.98 4.94
N LEU A 88 7.95 11.97 3.80
CA LEU A 88 7.41 11.46 2.54
C LEU A 88 7.21 9.94 2.63
N GLY A 89 8.18 9.19 3.16
CA GLY A 89 8.05 7.75 3.35
C GLY A 89 6.80 7.40 4.16
N ILE A 90 6.59 8.04 5.30
CA ILE A 90 5.39 7.83 6.13
C ILE A 90 4.12 8.26 5.39
N SER A 91 4.18 9.34 4.61
CA SER A 91 3.06 9.83 3.79
C SER A 91 2.63 8.81 2.72
N PHE A 92 3.58 8.10 2.11
CA PHE A 92 3.33 6.99 1.19
C PHE A 92 2.68 5.79 1.91
N ILE A 93 3.20 5.42 3.10
CA ILE A 93 2.60 4.34 3.90
C ILE A 93 1.17 4.68 4.31
N ILE A 94 0.92 5.93 4.74
CA ILE A 94 -0.44 6.42 5.05
C ILE A 94 -1.35 6.30 3.83
N ALA A 95 -0.87 6.67 2.64
CA ALA A 95 -1.67 6.58 1.42
C ALA A 95 -2.09 5.13 1.13
N GLY A 96 -1.17 4.19 1.21
CA GLY A 96 -1.46 2.78 1.01
C GLY A 96 -2.40 2.20 2.08
N ALA A 97 -2.17 2.58 3.36
CA ALA A 97 -3.04 2.16 4.45
C ALA A 97 -4.48 2.66 4.27
N ILE A 98 -4.67 3.93 3.88
CA ILE A 98 -5.99 4.51 3.60
C ILE A 98 -6.63 3.87 2.38
N GLY A 99 -5.89 3.67 1.27
CA GLY A 99 -6.41 3.06 0.05
C GLY A 99 -7.02 1.68 0.33
N ASN A 100 -6.29 0.82 1.01
CA ASN A 100 -6.77 -0.52 1.37
C ASN A 100 -7.82 -0.51 2.50
N LEU A 101 -7.83 0.51 3.36
CA LEU A 101 -8.86 0.66 4.38
C LEU A 101 -10.21 1.07 3.76
N ILE A 102 -10.21 1.95 2.76
CA ILE A 102 -11.42 2.33 2.01
C ILE A 102 -12.09 1.08 1.43
N ASP A 103 -11.32 0.24 0.75
CA ASP A 103 -11.87 -1.00 0.17
C ASP A 103 -12.49 -1.91 1.25
N ARG A 104 -11.79 -2.13 2.36
CA ARG A 104 -12.30 -2.95 3.46
C ARG A 104 -13.60 -2.41 4.04
N ILE A 105 -13.71 -1.10 4.24
CA ILE A 105 -14.92 -0.49 4.83
C ILE A 105 -16.12 -0.61 3.87
N PHE A 106 -15.91 -0.34 2.57
CA PHE A 106 -17.03 -0.25 1.63
C PHE A 106 -17.34 -1.55 0.90
N LEU A 107 -16.33 -2.42 0.69
CA LEU A 107 -16.45 -3.64 -0.11
C LEU A 107 -16.28 -4.92 0.73
N GLY A 108 -15.70 -4.83 1.92
CA GLY A 108 -15.39 -5.98 2.76
C GLY A 108 -14.08 -6.70 2.36
N ALA A 109 -13.49 -6.36 1.24
CA ALA A 109 -12.27 -6.96 0.70
C ALA A 109 -11.47 -5.92 -0.07
N VAL A 110 -10.16 -6.12 -0.19
CA VAL A 110 -9.26 -5.27 -0.98
C VAL A 110 -9.29 -5.73 -2.44
N ILE A 111 -9.27 -4.77 -3.38
CA ILE A 111 -9.17 -5.02 -4.81
C ILE A 111 -7.69 -5.08 -5.18
N ASP A 112 -7.24 -6.25 -5.68
CA ASP A 112 -5.88 -6.47 -6.16
C ASP A 112 -5.91 -6.77 -7.67
N PHE A 113 -4.88 -6.28 -8.42
CA PHE A 113 -4.91 -6.39 -9.87
C PHE A 113 -3.53 -6.37 -10.55
N LEU A 114 -2.44 -6.08 -9.86
CA LEU A 114 -1.08 -6.13 -10.41
C LEU A 114 -0.52 -7.52 -10.20
N ASP A 115 -0.40 -8.29 -11.25
CA ASP A 115 0.03 -9.68 -11.25
C ASP A 115 1.36 -9.83 -12.00
N PHE A 116 2.44 -10.03 -11.24
CA PHE A 116 3.76 -10.32 -11.80
C PHE A 116 4.05 -11.80 -11.72
N MET A 117 4.60 -12.36 -12.80
CA MET A 117 4.97 -13.75 -12.88
C MET A 117 6.35 -13.94 -13.50
N ILE A 118 7.02 -15.04 -13.17
CA ILE A 118 8.28 -15.46 -13.75
C ILE A 118 8.10 -16.93 -14.21
N GLY A 119 7.93 -17.13 -15.51
CA GLY A 119 7.50 -18.42 -16.04
C GLY A 119 6.11 -18.80 -15.51
N ASN A 120 5.98 -19.95 -14.83
CA ASN A 120 4.73 -20.40 -14.22
C ASN A 120 4.58 -19.99 -12.74
N PHE A 121 5.54 -19.27 -12.19
CA PHE A 121 5.48 -18.78 -10.80
C PHE A 121 4.84 -17.39 -10.77
N HIS A 122 3.64 -17.30 -10.19
CA HIS A 122 2.99 -16.03 -9.91
C HIS A 122 3.52 -15.47 -8.60
N TRP A 123 3.98 -14.20 -8.63
CA TRP A 123 4.13 -13.42 -7.43
C TRP A 123 2.73 -13.12 -6.87
N TYR A 124 2.67 -12.64 -5.66
CA TYR A 124 1.39 -12.19 -5.09
C TYR A 124 0.76 -11.12 -5.97
N VAL A 125 -0.56 -11.25 -6.28
CA VAL A 125 -1.31 -10.15 -6.91
C VAL A 125 -1.51 -9.05 -5.87
N PHE A 126 -1.22 -7.82 -6.21
CA PHE A 126 -1.27 -6.66 -5.33
C PHE A 126 -1.85 -5.43 -6.06
N ASN A 127 -1.87 -4.26 -5.41
CA ASN A 127 -2.43 -3.02 -5.94
C ASN A 127 -1.47 -1.82 -5.78
N LEU A 128 -1.92 -0.61 -6.16
CA LEU A 128 -1.11 0.59 -6.01
C LEU A 128 -0.88 0.95 -4.54
N ALA A 129 -1.87 0.74 -3.66
CA ALA A 129 -1.73 1.01 -2.23
C ALA A 129 -0.59 0.20 -1.61
N ASP A 130 -0.44 -1.09 -1.96
CA ASP A 130 0.66 -1.95 -1.49
C ASP A 130 2.01 -1.48 -2.04
N SER A 131 2.03 -1.03 -3.29
CA SER A 131 3.21 -0.41 -3.91
C SER A 131 3.65 0.83 -3.14
N TYR A 132 2.70 1.67 -2.73
CA TYR A 132 2.99 2.87 -1.93
C TYR A 132 3.54 2.52 -0.55
N VAL A 133 2.97 1.52 0.12
CA VAL A 133 3.53 1.02 1.40
C VAL A 133 4.98 0.59 1.21
N THR A 134 5.26 -0.19 0.17
CA THR A 134 6.61 -0.69 -0.13
C THR A 134 7.59 0.45 -0.39
N VAL A 135 7.23 1.40 -1.26
CA VAL A 135 8.06 2.59 -1.55
C VAL A 135 8.27 3.42 -0.28
N GLY A 136 7.21 3.63 0.50
CA GLY A 136 7.27 4.36 1.76
C GLY A 136 8.22 3.72 2.77
N MET A 137 8.16 2.39 2.93
CA MET A 137 9.10 1.65 3.79
C MET A 137 10.54 1.80 3.33
N VAL A 138 10.80 1.70 2.02
CA VAL A 138 12.15 1.91 1.47
C VAL A 138 12.66 3.32 1.77
N LEU A 139 11.83 4.35 1.60
CA LEU A 139 12.21 5.73 1.92
C LEU A 139 12.54 5.91 3.40
N VAL A 140 11.75 5.34 4.30
CA VAL A 140 12.02 5.39 5.76
C VAL A 140 13.33 4.69 6.09
N LEU A 141 13.58 3.50 5.52
CA LEU A 141 14.83 2.75 5.74
C LEU A 141 16.05 3.51 5.20
N VAL A 142 15.95 4.09 4.01
CA VAL A 142 17.04 4.90 3.42
C VAL A 142 17.35 6.11 4.31
N ASP A 143 16.33 6.81 4.81
CA ASP A 143 16.57 7.94 5.73
C ASP A 143 17.25 7.48 7.02
N SER A 144 16.72 6.45 7.67
CA SER A 144 17.22 6.00 8.98
C SER A 144 18.62 5.38 8.91
N ILE A 145 18.94 4.62 7.85
CA ILE A 145 20.22 3.89 7.78
C ILE A 145 21.31 4.72 7.12
N ILE A 146 20.98 5.48 6.07
CA ILE A 146 21.97 6.12 5.20
C ILE A 146 22.09 7.62 5.50
N LEU A 147 20.95 8.32 5.53
CA LEU A 147 20.96 9.78 5.60
C LEU A 147 21.19 10.28 7.03
N GLU A 148 20.68 9.59 8.05
CA GLU A 148 20.90 9.94 9.45
C GLU A 148 22.38 9.77 9.80
N LYS A 149 23.00 8.64 9.45
CA LYS A 149 24.43 8.40 9.67
C LYS A 149 25.32 9.44 8.99
N LYS A 150 24.96 9.89 7.77
CA LYS A 150 25.68 10.98 7.08
C LYS A 150 25.54 12.33 7.77
N ARG A 151 24.35 12.60 8.37
CA ARG A 151 24.11 13.84 9.13
C ARG A 151 24.94 13.87 10.43
N GLU A 152 25.00 12.75 11.15
CA GLU A 152 25.83 12.63 12.35
C GLU A 152 27.32 12.83 12.06
N SER A 153 27.85 12.17 11.01
CA SER A 153 29.25 12.30 10.62
C SER A 153 29.63 13.66 10.05
N ALA A 154 28.68 14.48 9.64
CA ALA A 154 28.94 15.85 9.17
C ALA A 154 28.94 16.88 10.32
N HIS A 155 28.49 16.51 11.51
CA HIS A 155 28.44 17.35 12.71
C HIS A 155 29.47 16.95 13.79
N SER A 156 30.21 15.84 13.57
CA SER A 156 31.36 15.40 14.37
C SER A 156 32.67 15.90 13.78
#